data_f0dff2c628d7901252b02837b5624a8f
#
_entry.id   f0dff2c628d7901252b02837b5624a8f
#
_cell.length_a   1.000
_cell.length_b   1.000
_cell.length_c   1.000
_cell.angle_alpha   90.00
_cell.angle_beta   90.00
_cell.angle_gamma   90.00
#
_symmetry.space_group_name_H-M   'P 1'
#
loop_
_entity.id
_entity.type
_entity.pdbx_description
1 polymer ?
#
loop_
_entity_poly.entity_id
_entity_poly.type
_entity_poly.pdbx_seq_one_letter_code
_entity_poly.pdbx_strand_id
1 'polypeptide(L)'
;MNIEQIENSFEPTPNKKCSIAKKGMVSSAFPDATKAGVEMLKKGGNAIDAACATALALGVCEPQASGLGGQSMGIIHVNGKSYAIDGSSRSPSLAHSSIYTNKKNRRLGYKATTVPSTLAVIGFLHERYGKLEWQKIVAPSINIAKKGYKITQLQHDLQERELENFLSIKSKSGAKYFLKDGLVPYDVGDRFIQEDLAETLASISEFGYRVFYQGEI
;
A
#
# COMPACT_ATOMS: atom_id res chain seq x y z
N MET A 1 -24.13 -26.86 5.28
CA MET A 1 -23.21 -27.25 4.19
C MET A 1 -21.89 -27.58 4.88
N ASN A 2 -21.44 -28.83 4.78
CA ASN A 2 -20.27 -29.31 5.53
C ASN A 2 -18.99 -28.84 4.82
N ILE A 3 -17.89 -28.59 5.56
CA ILE A 3 -16.60 -28.09 5.00
C ILE A 3 -16.09 -29.03 3.89
N GLU A 4 -16.24 -30.34 4.03
CA GLU A 4 -15.92 -31.32 2.97
C GLU A 4 -16.72 -31.16 1.67
N GLN A 5 -17.94 -30.62 1.74
CA GLN A 5 -18.75 -30.34 0.53
C GLN A 5 -18.29 -29.06 -0.16
N ILE A 6 -17.67 -28.13 0.56
CA ILE A 6 -17.08 -26.93 -0.02
C ILE A 6 -15.75 -27.27 -0.72
N GLU A 7 -14.93 -28.15 -0.14
CA GLU A 7 -13.66 -28.57 -0.74
C GLU A 7 -13.85 -29.36 -2.05
N ASN A 8 -14.92 -30.14 -2.17
CA ASN A 8 -15.24 -30.92 -3.36
C ASN A 8 -15.99 -30.14 -4.46
N SER A 9 -16.46 -28.93 -4.18
CA SER A 9 -17.16 -28.09 -5.17
C SER A 9 -16.24 -27.13 -5.93
N PHE A 10 -14.95 -27.03 -5.56
CA PHE A 10 -13.96 -26.22 -6.26
C PHE A 10 -13.22 -27.06 -7.33
N GLU A 11 -13.89 -27.32 -8.44
CA GLU A 11 -13.15 -27.64 -9.67
C GLU A 11 -12.43 -26.37 -10.13
N PRO A 12 -11.08 -26.40 -10.30
CA PRO A 12 -10.36 -25.24 -10.81
C PRO A 12 -10.81 -25.02 -12.26
N THR A 13 -11.64 -24.01 -12.46
CA THR A 13 -11.96 -23.56 -13.81
C THR A 13 -10.65 -23.19 -14.52
N PRO A 14 -10.50 -23.53 -15.83
CA PRO A 14 -9.26 -23.31 -16.59
C PRO A 14 -8.88 -21.83 -16.77
N ASN A 15 -9.66 -20.91 -16.25
CA ASN A 15 -9.35 -19.48 -16.23
C ASN A 15 -8.34 -19.17 -15.12
N LYS A 16 -7.17 -18.71 -15.50
CA LYS A 16 -5.94 -18.33 -14.76
C LYS A 16 -6.09 -17.49 -13.47
N LYS A 17 -7.27 -17.36 -12.89
CA LYS A 17 -7.55 -16.54 -11.70
C LYS A 17 -7.53 -17.33 -10.38
N CYS A 18 -7.37 -18.64 -10.44
CA CYS A 18 -7.30 -19.49 -9.26
C CYS A 18 -5.88 -20.01 -9.06
N SER A 19 -5.40 -19.98 -7.83
CA SER A 19 -4.11 -20.55 -7.43
C SER A 19 -4.32 -21.45 -6.23
N ILE A 20 -3.69 -22.61 -6.22
CA ILE A 20 -3.73 -23.57 -5.12
C ILE A 20 -2.31 -23.75 -4.59
N ALA A 21 -2.14 -23.69 -3.28
CA ALA A 21 -0.84 -23.88 -2.64
C ALA A 21 -0.98 -24.69 -1.34
N LYS A 22 0.05 -25.54 -1.07
CA LYS A 22 0.07 -26.39 0.14
C LYS A 22 0.73 -25.73 1.36
N LYS A 23 1.64 -24.78 1.15
CA LYS A 23 2.49 -24.22 2.24
C LYS A 23 2.15 -22.79 2.63
N GLY A 24 1.51 -22.04 1.76
CA GLY A 24 1.15 -20.65 2.01
C GLY A 24 0.72 -19.95 0.73
N MET A 25 -0.07 -18.90 0.89
CA MET A 25 -0.62 -18.14 -0.23
C MET A 25 -0.63 -16.66 0.12
N VAL A 26 -0.45 -15.83 -0.90
CA VAL A 26 -0.61 -14.37 -0.82
C VAL A 26 -1.54 -13.95 -1.94
N SER A 27 -2.49 -13.09 -1.63
CA SER A 27 -3.38 -12.48 -2.62
C SER A 27 -3.42 -10.97 -2.39
N SER A 28 -3.29 -10.20 -3.45
CA SER A 28 -3.39 -8.74 -3.42
C SER A 28 -3.89 -8.21 -4.76
N ALA A 29 -4.23 -6.93 -4.81
CA ALA A 29 -4.72 -6.26 -6.01
C ALA A 29 -3.68 -6.16 -7.14
N PHE A 30 -2.37 -6.22 -6.80
CA PHE A 30 -1.29 -6.08 -7.77
C PHE A 30 -0.33 -7.27 -7.76
N PRO A 31 0.05 -7.80 -8.95
CA PRO A 31 0.95 -8.94 -9.06
C PRO A 31 2.31 -8.72 -8.40
N ASP A 32 2.88 -7.52 -8.50
CA ASP A 32 4.20 -7.21 -7.92
C ASP A 32 4.15 -7.18 -6.39
N ALA A 33 3.05 -6.71 -5.80
CA ALA A 33 2.83 -6.79 -4.36
C ALA A 33 2.61 -8.24 -3.89
N THR A 34 1.86 -9.04 -4.64
CA THR A 34 1.72 -10.47 -4.36
C THR A 34 3.08 -11.17 -4.39
N LYS A 35 3.93 -10.87 -5.38
CA LYS A 35 5.30 -11.42 -5.48
C LYS A 35 6.15 -11.04 -4.26
N ALA A 36 6.06 -9.80 -3.78
CA ALA A 36 6.77 -9.35 -2.58
C ALA A 36 6.42 -10.21 -1.36
N GLY A 37 5.14 -10.45 -1.11
CA GLY A 37 4.70 -11.32 -0.01
C GLY A 37 5.13 -12.78 -0.18
N VAL A 38 5.01 -13.34 -1.38
CA VAL A 38 5.47 -14.71 -1.69
C VAL A 38 6.99 -14.84 -1.50
N GLU A 39 7.75 -13.81 -1.83
CA GLU A 39 9.20 -13.77 -1.59
C GLU A 39 9.53 -13.89 -0.10
N MET A 40 8.78 -13.22 0.78
CA MET A 40 8.97 -13.35 2.23
C MET A 40 8.70 -14.77 2.71
N LEU A 41 7.64 -15.41 2.23
CA LEU A 41 7.37 -16.82 2.56
C LEU A 41 8.49 -17.76 2.08
N LYS A 42 9.02 -17.54 0.88
CA LYS A 42 10.17 -18.31 0.34
C LYS A 42 11.46 -18.12 1.13
N LYS A 43 11.67 -16.95 1.71
CA LYS A 43 12.82 -16.64 2.59
C LYS A 43 12.66 -17.19 4.03
N GLY A 44 11.60 -17.95 4.30
CA GLY A 44 11.33 -18.54 5.60
C GLY A 44 10.62 -17.62 6.58
N GLY A 45 10.07 -16.52 6.11
CA GLY A 45 9.17 -15.63 6.84
C GLY A 45 7.82 -16.27 7.11
N ASN A 46 7.04 -15.63 7.95
CA ASN A 46 5.69 -16.04 8.29
C ASN A 46 4.62 -15.20 7.53
N ALA A 47 3.35 -15.44 7.83
CA ALA A 47 2.24 -14.73 7.20
C ALA A 47 2.26 -13.20 7.48
N ILE A 48 2.77 -12.78 8.64
CA ILE A 48 2.88 -11.36 8.99
C ILE A 48 3.98 -10.69 8.15
N ASP A 49 5.14 -11.33 7.98
CA ASP A 49 6.21 -10.84 7.08
C ASP A 49 5.68 -10.67 5.66
N ALA A 50 4.95 -11.68 5.18
CA ALA A 50 4.34 -11.62 3.84
C ALA A 50 3.31 -10.50 3.72
N ALA A 51 2.44 -10.32 4.70
CA ALA A 51 1.43 -9.26 4.71
C ALA A 51 2.07 -7.87 4.75
N CYS A 52 3.07 -7.66 5.61
CA CYS A 52 3.80 -6.39 5.71
C CYS A 52 4.50 -6.02 4.39
N ALA A 53 5.23 -6.95 3.78
CA ALA A 53 5.90 -6.71 2.50
C ALA A 53 4.90 -6.45 1.37
N THR A 54 3.78 -7.18 1.35
CA THR A 54 2.70 -6.97 0.38
C THR A 54 2.08 -5.58 0.53
N ALA A 55 1.77 -5.16 1.76
CA ALA A 55 1.16 -3.86 2.04
C ALA A 55 2.09 -2.70 1.65
N LEU A 56 3.39 -2.79 1.96
CA LEU A 56 4.37 -1.80 1.53
C LEU A 56 4.51 -1.74 0.00
N ALA A 57 4.51 -2.88 -0.66
CA ALA A 57 4.59 -2.96 -2.11
C ALA A 57 3.31 -2.44 -2.80
N LEU A 58 2.12 -2.68 -2.23
CA LEU A 58 0.87 -2.07 -2.69
C LEU A 58 0.94 -0.55 -2.62
N GLY A 59 1.50 0.01 -1.54
CA GLY A 59 1.70 1.46 -1.42
C GLY A 59 2.54 2.07 -2.54
N VAL A 60 3.31 1.27 -3.25
CA VAL A 60 4.09 1.70 -4.44
C VAL A 60 3.29 1.48 -5.73
N CYS A 61 2.77 0.27 -5.95
CA CYS A 61 2.18 -0.11 -7.25
C CYS A 61 0.66 0.09 -7.34
N GLU A 62 0.00 0.49 -6.27
CA GLU A 62 -1.42 0.82 -6.22
C GLU A 62 -1.67 2.18 -5.52
N PRO A 63 -1.04 3.28 -5.94
CA PRO A 63 -1.08 4.57 -5.22
C PRO A 63 -2.48 5.18 -5.10
N GLN A 64 -3.42 4.77 -5.95
CA GLN A 64 -4.80 5.24 -5.92
C GLN A 64 -5.64 4.64 -4.77
N ALA A 65 -5.20 3.54 -4.17
CA ALA A 65 -5.95 2.82 -3.14
C ALA A 65 -5.10 2.43 -1.92
N SER A 66 -3.78 2.49 -2.03
CA SER A 66 -2.83 2.10 -0.98
C SER A 66 -1.72 3.15 -0.83
N GLY A 67 -1.02 3.17 0.31
CA GLY A 67 0.13 4.07 0.48
C GLY A 67 0.50 4.30 1.93
N LEU A 68 1.71 4.84 2.13
CA LEU A 68 2.21 5.23 3.45
C LEU A 68 1.35 6.31 4.11
N GLY A 69 0.75 7.19 3.30
CA GLY A 69 -0.14 8.27 3.72
C GLY A 69 -1.58 7.85 4.06
N GLY A 70 -1.90 6.56 3.98
CA GLY A 70 -3.22 6.02 4.20
C GLY A 70 -3.49 5.54 5.63
N GLN A 71 -4.54 4.73 5.72
CA GLN A 71 -4.94 3.99 6.92
C GLN A 71 -5.05 2.51 6.59
N SER A 72 -4.97 1.65 7.60
CA SER A 72 -5.15 0.22 7.41
C SER A 72 -5.84 -0.44 8.60
N MET A 73 -6.67 -1.41 8.29
CA MET A 73 -7.32 -2.28 9.27
C MET A 73 -6.98 -3.72 8.93
N GLY A 74 -6.92 -4.57 9.90
CA GLY A 74 -6.57 -5.96 9.69
C GLY A 74 -7.16 -6.91 10.71
N ILE A 75 -7.24 -8.17 10.28
CA ILE A 75 -7.49 -9.30 11.16
C ILE A 75 -6.30 -10.24 11.01
N ILE A 76 -5.71 -10.62 12.13
CA ILE A 76 -4.63 -11.61 12.17
C ILE A 76 -5.06 -12.79 13.02
N HIS A 77 -4.63 -13.98 12.61
CA HIS A 77 -4.76 -15.18 13.42
C HIS A 77 -3.37 -15.74 13.68
N VAL A 78 -2.94 -15.74 14.92
CA VAL A 78 -1.60 -16.17 15.32
C VAL A 78 -1.65 -16.87 16.65
N ASN A 79 -0.92 -17.96 16.79
CA ASN A 79 -0.87 -18.79 18.01
C ASN A 79 -2.28 -19.18 18.53
N GLY A 80 -3.18 -19.57 17.62
CA GLY A 80 -4.55 -19.99 17.96
C GLY A 80 -5.49 -18.86 18.40
N LYS A 81 -5.08 -17.59 18.27
CA LYS A 81 -5.90 -16.42 18.65
C LYS A 81 -6.06 -15.47 17.50
N SER A 82 -7.25 -14.88 17.38
CA SER A 82 -7.55 -13.83 16.40
C SER A 82 -7.54 -12.46 17.07
N TYR A 83 -6.96 -11.48 16.35
CA TYR A 83 -6.90 -10.09 16.77
C TYR A 83 -7.39 -9.20 15.64
N ALA A 84 -8.24 -8.23 15.98
CA ALA A 84 -8.57 -7.12 15.10
C ALA A 84 -7.62 -5.96 15.38
N ILE A 85 -7.16 -5.30 14.33
CA ILE A 85 -6.26 -4.14 14.39
C ILE A 85 -6.98 -2.99 13.73
N ASP A 86 -7.20 -1.94 14.49
CA ASP A 86 -7.76 -0.69 14.02
C ASP A 86 -6.63 0.33 13.85
N GLY A 87 -6.24 0.54 12.62
CA GLY A 87 -5.30 1.57 12.21
C GLY A 87 -6.01 2.69 11.46
N SER A 88 -7.15 3.15 11.94
CA SER A 88 -7.82 4.35 11.43
C SER A 88 -6.92 5.57 11.54
N SER A 89 -6.92 6.41 10.50
CA SER A 89 -6.18 7.67 10.52
C SER A 89 -6.78 8.64 11.54
N ARG A 90 -5.95 9.56 12.04
CA ARG A 90 -6.37 10.55 13.04
C ARG A 90 -6.57 11.92 12.41
N SER A 91 -7.45 12.70 12.98
CA SER A 91 -7.54 14.12 12.67
C SER A 91 -6.26 14.83 13.13
N PRO A 92 -5.70 15.77 12.34
CA PRO A 92 -4.62 16.65 12.79
C PRO A 92 -5.02 17.43 14.05
N SER A 93 -4.05 17.75 14.91
CA SER A 93 -4.30 18.46 16.18
C SER A 93 -4.95 19.84 16.00
N LEU A 94 -4.71 20.49 14.87
CA LEU A 94 -5.30 21.79 14.51
C LEU A 94 -6.65 21.68 13.80
N ALA A 95 -7.17 20.46 13.59
CA ALA A 95 -8.45 20.27 12.92
C ALA A 95 -9.62 20.63 13.85
N HIS A 96 -10.46 21.56 13.40
CA HIS A 96 -11.70 21.96 14.09
C HIS A 96 -12.80 22.24 13.07
N SER A 97 -14.07 22.19 13.49
CA SER A 97 -15.25 22.24 12.61
C SER A 97 -15.29 23.47 11.71
N SER A 98 -14.81 24.62 12.18
CA SER A 98 -14.89 25.88 11.43
C SER A 98 -13.99 25.93 10.19
N ILE A 99 -12.95 25.09 10.08
CA ILE A 99 -12.12 25.02 8.87
C ILE A 99 -12.75 24.18 7.75
N TYR A 100 -13.79 23.40 8.07
CA TYR A 100 -14.45 22.46 7.14
C TYR A 100 -15.83 22.92 6.67
N THR A 101 -16.12 24.20 6.74
CA THR A 101 -17.40 24.79 6.28
C THR A 101 -17.60 24.61 4.78
N ASN A 102 -16.54 24.63 3.98
CA ASN A 102 -16.59 24.40 2.55
C ASN A 102 -16.38 22.91 2.24
N LYS A 103 -17.31 22.30 1.45
CA LYS A 103 -17.21 20.89 1.01
C LYS A 103 -15.89 20.58 0.28
N LYS A 104 -15.33 21.53 -0.49
CA LYS A 104 -14.06 21.37 -1.18
C LYS A 104 -12.89 21.11 -0.22
N ASN A 105 -12.88 21.76 0.95
CA ASN A 105 -11.85 21.59 1.99
C ASN A 105 -11.84 20.20 2.62
N ARG A 106 -12.91 19.43 2.46
CA ARG A 106 -12.99 18.04 2.97
C ARG A 106 -12.48 17.01 1.97
N ARG A 107 -12.21 17.39 0.73
CA ARG A 107 -11.91 16.47 -0.37
C ARG A 107 -10.56 16.72 -1.02
N LEU A 108 -10.08 17.95 -1.04
CA LEU A 108 -8.90 18.34 -1.78
C LEU A 108 -7.96 19.24 -0.96
N GLY A 109 -6.67 19.06 -1.16
CA GLY A 109 -5.61 19.87 -0.58
C GLY A 109 -5.29 19.52 0.87
N TYR A 110 -4.44 20.29 1.50
CA TYR A 110 -3.89 20.03 2.84
C TYR A 110 -4.94 19.89 3.95
N LYS A 111 -6.07 20.59 3.83
CA LYS A 111 -7.15 20.52 4.82
C LYS A 111 -7.88 19.17 4.80
N ALA A 112 -7.82 18.43 3.70
CA ALA A 112 -8.43 17.11 3.59
C ALA A 112 -7.52 15.98 4.10
N THR A 113 -6.28 16.29 4.45
CA THR A 113 -5.28 15.31 4.86
C THR A 113 -5.45 14.93 6.33
N THR A 114 -5.37 13.64 6.63
CA THR A 114 -5.36 13.09 7.98
C THR A 114 -3.95 12.67 8.39
N VAL A 115 -3.72 12.40 9.68
CA VAL A 115 -2.46 11.79 10.13
C VAL A 115 -2.48 10.32 9.75
N PRO A 116 -1.54 9.85 8.91
CA PRO A 116 -1.55 8.48 8.38
C PRO A 116 -1.18 7.45 9.44
N SER A 117 -1.69 6.24 9.28
CA SER A 117 -1.45 5.15 10.23
C SER A 117 -1.01 3.83 9.59
N THR A 118 -1.06 3.72 8.26
CA THR A 118 -0.68 2.48 7.56
C THR A 118 0.69 1.96 7.99
N LEU A 119 1.71 2.82 7.95
CA LEU A 119 3.06 2.40 8.28
C LEU A 119 3.21 2.04 9.78
N ALA A 120 2.49 2.71 10.67
CA ALA A 120 2.48 2.37 12.10
C ALA A 120 1.88 0.98 12.34
N VAL A 121 0.80 0.62 11.63
CA VAL A 121 0.21 -0.73 11.71
C VAL A 121 1.18 -1.79 11.19
N ILE A 122 1.82 -1.54 10.03
CA ILE A 122 2.79 -2.46 9.45
C ILE A 122 3.98 -2.68 10.40
N GLY A 123 4.54 -1.58 10.93
CA GLY A 123 5.66 -1.63 11.87
C GLY A 123 5.30 -2.35 13.17
N PHE A 124 4.13 -2.04 13.74
CA PHE A 124 3.63 -2.72 14.95
C PHE A 124 3.45 -4.22 14.74
N LEU A 125 2.86 -4.62 13.62
CA LEU A 125 2.66 -6.04 13.30
C LEU A 125 3.98 -6.77 13.12
N HIS A 126 4.91 -6.15 12.41
CA HIS A 126 6.23 -6.72 12.18
C HIS A 126 7.04 -6.84 13.49
N GLU A 127 7.12 -5.78 14.31
CA GLU A 127 7.83 -5.82 15.60
C GLU A 127 7.31 -6.92 16.53
N ARG A 128 5.99 -7.17 16.51
CA ARG A 128 5.35 -8.09 17.45
C ARG A 128 5.29 -9.53 16.98
N TYR A 129 5.18 -9.74 15.67
CA TYR A 129 4.87 -11.06 15.10
C TYR A 129 5.73 -11.41 13.89
N GLY A 130 6.53 -10.49 13.34
CA GLY A 130 7.44 -10.74 12.24
C GLY A 130 8.58 -11.68 12.64
N LYS A 131 9.15 -12.34 11.65
CA LYS A 131 10.27 -13.29 11.80
C LYS A 131 11.52 -12.85 11.04
N LEU A 132 11.34 -12.16 9.91
CA LEU A 132 12.43 -11.66 9.09
C LEU A 132 12.88 -10.28 9.57
N GLU A 133 14.10 -9.91 9.23
CA GLU A 133 14.61 -8.55 9.48
C GLU A 133 13.80 -7.50 8.70
N TRP A 134 13.58 -6.35 9.31
CA TRP A 134 12.77 -5.26 8.75
C TRP A 134 13.22 -4.83 7.35
N GLN A 135 14.53 -4.74 7.14
CA GLN A 135 15.13 -4.39 5.85
C GLN A 135 14.71 -5.35 4.74
N LYS A 136 14.56 -6.64 5.06
CA LYS A 136 14.10 -7.66 4.08
C LYS A 136 12.63 -7.45 3.71
N ILE A 137 11.83 -6.96 4.66
CA ILE A 137 10.40 -6.67 4.44
C ILE A 137 10.23 -5.45 3.52
N VAL A 138 11.04 -4.41 3.71
CA VAL A 138 10.93 -3.16 2.95
C VAL A 138 11.58 -3.25 1.56
N ALA A 139 12.63 -4.07 1.40
CA ALA A 139 13.43 -4.15 0.18
C ALA A 139 12.62 -4.36 -1.13
N PRO A 140 11.58 -5.22 -1.20
CA PRO A 140 10.79 -5.36 -2.42
C PRO A 140 10.11 -4.06 -2.85
N SER A 141 9.55 -3.29 -1.92
CA SER A 141 8.89 -2.01 -2.22
C SER A 141 9.87 -0.97 -2.74
N ILE A 142 11.09 -0.87 -2.17
CA ILE A 142 12.17 -0.02 -2.68
C ILE A 142 12.50 -0.40 -4.13
N ASN A 143 12.65 -1.70 -4.40
CA ASN A 143 12.98 -2.18 -5.75
C ASN A 143 11.88 -1.85 -6.77
N ILE A 144 10.59 -1.98 -6.40
CA ILE A 144 9.46 -1.64 -7.26
C ILE A 144 9.46 -0.13 -7.53
N ALA A 145 9.66 0.71 -6.50
CA ALA A 145 9.68 2.16 -6.65
C ALA A 145 10.83 2.63 -7.57
N LYS A 146 12.05 2.07 -7.40
CA LYS A 146 13.23 2.40 -8.22
C LYS A 146 13.14 1.90 -9.66
N LYS A 147 12.68 0.66 -9.86
CA LYS A 147 12.60 0.05 -11.20
C LYS A 147 11.33 0.43 -11.94
N GLY A 148 10.33 0.89 -11.22
CA GLY A 148 9.00 1.18 -11.73
C GLY A 148 8.21 -0.08 -12.09
N TYR A 149 6.92 0.10 -12.22
CA TYR A 149 5.96 -0.88 -12.69
C TYR A 149 5.18 -0.35 -13.90
N LYS A 150 4.41 -1.19 -14.56
CA LYS A 150 3.62 -0.79 -15.73
C LYS A 150 2.28 -0.22 -15.31
N ILE A 151 1.93 0.96 -15.81
CA ILE A 151 0.61 1.56 -15.65
C ILE A 151 -0.46 0.64 -16.25
N THR A 152 -1.50 0.39 -15.48
CA THR A 152 -2.67 -0.38 -15.89
C THR A 152 -3.74 0.52 -16.51
N GLN A 153 -4.68 -0.06 -17.26
CA GLN A 153 -5.84 0.68 -17.78
C GLN A 153 -6.59 1.42 -16.65
N LEU A 154 -6.85 0.75 -15.54
CA LEU A 154 -7.52 1.37 -14.40
C LEU A 154 -6.77 2.61 -13.88
N GLN A 155 -5.45 2.55 -13.78
CA GLN A 155 -4.66 3.69 -13.31
C GLN A 155 -4.66 4.85 -14.30
N HIS A 156 -4.56 4.56 -15.60
CA HIS A 156 -4.70 5.55 -16.65
C HIS A 156 -6.05 6.28 -16.55
N ASP A 157 -7.16 5.51 -16.53
CA ASP A 157 -8.52 6.06 -16.46
C ASP A 157 -8.74 6.91 -15.18
N LEU A 158 -8.13 6.50 -14.06
CA LEU A 158 -8.18 7.27 -12.82
C LEU A 158 -7.38 8.57 -12.89
N GLN A 159 -6.23 8.57 -13.55
CA GLN A 159 -5.44 9.79 -13.78
C GLN A 159 -6.18 10.76 -14.70
N GLU A 160 -6.81 10.27 -15.77
CA GLU A 160 -7.67 11.08 -16.64
C GLU A 160 -8.83 11.71 -15.86
N ARG A 161 -9.55 10.90 -15.09
CA ARG A 161 -10.69 11.36 -14.29
C ARG A 161 -10.31 12.45 -13.29
N GLU A 162 -9.14 12.37 -12.69
CA GLU A 162 -8.68 13.30 -11.65
C GLU A 162 -7.76 14.41 -12.19
N LEU A 163 -7.54 14.49 -13.50
CA LEU A 163 -6.58 15.41 -14.14
C LEU A 163 -6.82 16.87 -13.73
N GLU A 164 -8.05 17.35 -13.80
CA GLU A 164 -8.39 18.73 -13.41
C GLU A 164 -8.08 19.00 -11.94
N ASN A 165 -8.32 18.01 -11.06
CA ASN A 165 -7.98 18.10 -9.64
C ASN A 165 -6.48 18.23 -9.43
N PHE A 166 -5.67 17.39 -10.10
CA PHE A 166 -4.22 17.46 -10.05
C PHE A 166 -3.70 18.83 -10.52
N LEU A 167 -4.21 19.34 -11.62
CA LEU A 167 -3.76 20.61 -12.21
C LEU A 167 -4.29 21.85 -11.44
N SER A 168 -5.41 21.75 -10.74
CA SER A 168 -6.03 22.88 -10.01
C SER A 168 -5.43 23.14 -8.63
N ILE A 169 -4.78 22.13 -8.00
CA ILE A 169 -4.21 22.26 -6.67
C ILE A 169 -2.94 23.12 -6.71
N LYS A 170 -2.86 24.15 -5.87
CA LYS A 170 -1.75 25.11 -5.86
C LYS A 170 -0.37 24.48 -5.68
N SER A 171 -0.26 23.46 -4.83
CA SER A 171 1.02 22.80 -4.55
C SER A 171 1.60 22.07 -5.76
N LYS A 172 0.76 21.71 -6.75
CA LYS A 172 1.16 20.89 -7.90
C LYS A 172 1.82 19.55 -7.55
N SER A 173 1.90 19.18 -6.29
CA SER A 173 2.57 17.95 -5.85
C SER A 173 1.93 16.70 -6.46
N GLY A 174 0.59 16.61 -6.50
CA GLY A 174 -0.10 15.51 -7.16
C GLY A 174 0.26 15.41 -8.66
N ALA A 175 0.24 16.54 -9.36
CA ALA A 175 0.63 16.59 -10.77
C ALA A 175 2.10 16.17 -10.97
N LYS A 176 3.02 16.70 -10.15
CA LYS A 176 4.46 16.35 -10.21
C LYS A 176 4.69 14.85 -10.08
N TYR A 177 4.00 14.19 -9.15
CA TYR A 177 4.28 12.79 -8.82
C TYR A 177 3.45 11.77 -9.60
N PHE A 178 2.27 12.14 -10.07
CA PHE A 178 1.33 11.17 -10.66
C PHE A 178 0.97 11.44 -12.12
N LEU A 179 1.50 12.50 -12.73
CA LEU A 179 1.31 12.78 -14.14
C LEU A 179 2.65 12.78 -14.88
N LYS A 180 2.62 12.38 -16.12
CA LYS A 180 3.75 12.44 -17.05
C LYS A 180 4.10 13.90 -17.29
N ASP A 181 5.33 14.27 -17.01
CA ASP A 181 5.83 15.66 -17.07
C ASP A 181 5.00 16.66 -16.23
N GLY A 182 4.23 16.16 -15.25
CA GLY A 182 3.33 16.96 -14.42
C GLY A 182 2.10 17.51 -15.15
N LEU A 183 1.77 17.02 -16.34
CA LEU A 183 0.77 17.62 -17.24
C LEU A 183 -0.30 16.65 -17.71
N VAL A 184 0.05 15.42 -18.05
CA VAL A 184 -0.85 14.46 -18.71
C VAL A 184 -0.83 13.10 -18.00
N PRO A 185 -1.89 12.29 -18.11
CA PRO A 185 -1.87 10.92 -17.63
C PRO A 185 -0.75 10.10 -18.29
N TYR A 186 -0.25 9.10 -17.57
CA TYR A 186 0.62 8.08 -18.17
C TYR A 186 -0.19 7.17 -19.08
N ASP A 187 0.38 6.76 -20.20
CA ASP A 187 -0.22 5.78 -21.09
C ASP A 187 -0.21 4.37 -20.46
N VAL A 188 -1.18 3.54 -20.86
CA VAL A 188 -1.22 2.13 -20.44
C VAL A 188 0.04 1.40 -20.90
N GLY A 189 0.74 0.79 -19.95
CA GLY A 189 2.00 0.11 -20.19
C GLY A 189 3.25 0.97 -20.02
N ASP A 190 3.11 2.29 -19.86
CA ASP A 190 4.21 3.16 -19.46
C ASP A 190 4.83 2.69 -18.15
N ARG A 191 6.12 2.89 -18.00
CA ARG A 191 6.84 2.60 -16.78
C ARG A 191 6.73 3.76 -15.80
N PHE A 192 6.12 3.52 -14.65
CA PHE A 192 5.96 4.50 -13.59
C PHE A 192 7.01 4.29 -12.51
N ILE A 193 7.95 5.22 -12.41
CA ILE A 193 9.06 5.22 -11.44
C ILE A 193 8.78 6.27 -10.36
N GLN A 194 9.12 5.97 -9.12
CA GLN A 194 8.87 6.83 -7.96
C GLN A 194 10.15 6.97 -7.12
N GLU A 195 11.09 7.79 -7.61
CA GLU A 195 12.42 7.95 -6.99
C GLU A 195 12.32 8.51 -5.56
N ASP A 196 11.57 9.60 -5.35
CA ASP A 196 11.38 10.21 -4.03
C ASP A 196 10.75 9.22 -3.02
N LEU A 197 9.81 8.37 -3.49
CA LEU A 197 9.22 7.31 -2.65
C LEU A 197 10.23 6.21 -2.35
N ALA A 198 11.10 5.89 -3.29
CA ALA A 198 12.16 4.90 -3.06
C ALA A 198 13.16 5.36 -2.01
N GLU A 199 13.50 6.66 -1.99
CA GLU A 199 14.36 7.27 -0.96
C GLU A 199 13.66 7.27 0.41
N THR A 200 12.39 7.66 0.47
CA THR A 200 11.57 7.57 1.68
C THR A 200 11.54 6.14 2.23
N LEU A 201 11.30 5.15 1.39
CA LEU A 201 11.29 3.74 1.78
C LEU A 201 12.69 3.25 2.20
N ALA A 202 13.76 3.77 1.60
CA ALA A 202 15.13 3.45 2.01
C ALA A 202 15.42 3.98 3.43
N SER A 203 15.02 5.21 3.75
CA SER A 203 15.11 5.77 5.10
C SER A 203 14.29 4.96 6.11
N ILE A 204 13.06 4.56 5.74
CA ILE A 204 12.22 3.69 6.57
C ILE A 204 12.89 2.32 6.79
N SER A 205 13.55 1.78 5.78
CA SER A 205 14.28 0.51 5.88
C SER A 205 15.46 0.60 6.84
N GLU A 206 16.20 1.69 6.80
CA GLU A 206 17.41 1.90 7.60
C GLU A 206 17.09 2.24 9.05
N PHE A 207 16.19 3.21 9.28
CA PHE A 207 15.92 3.78 10.60
C PHE A 207 14.64 3.24 11.26
N GLY A 208 13.91 2.34 10.59
CA GLY A 208 12.65 1.79 11.07
C GLY A 208 11.45 2.69 10.78
N TYR A 209 10.25 2.16 10.96
CA TYR A 209 9.01 2.87 10.60
C TYR A 209 8.75 4.16 11.40
N ARG A 210 9.36 4.30 12.58
CA ARG A 210 9.15 5.48 13.45
C ARG A 210 9.72 6.76 12.87
N VAL A 211 10.73 6.68 11.98
CA VAL A 211 11.31 7.85 11.31
C VAL A 211 10.27 8.63 10.50
N PHE A 212 9.24 7.97 10.01
CA PHE A 212 8.13 8.59 9.29
C PHE A 212 7.24 9.50 10.17
N TYR A 213 7.22 9.29 11.48
CA TYR A 213 6.39 10.04 12.43
C TYR A 213 7.19 10.98 13.33
N GLN A 214 8.46 10.68 13.57
CA GLN A 214 9.32 11.35 14.56
C GLN A 214 10.74 11.59 14.02
N GLY A 215 10.87 11.73 12.70
CA GLY A 215 12.14 11.90 12.02
C GLY A 215 12.12 13.05 11.01
N GLU A 216 12.97 12.93 10.00
CA GLU A 216 13.14 13.93 8.94
C GLU A 216 12.17 13.77 7.75
N ILE A 217 11.34 12.72 7.75
CA ILE A 217 10.34 12.44 6.70
C ILE A 217 9.07 13.21 6.96
#